data_d89533aa2489ea104c4943b7364b2814
#
_entry.id   d89533aa2489ea104c4943b7364b2814
#
_cell.length_a   1.000
_cell.length_b   1.000
_cell.length_c   1.000
_cell.angle_alpha   90.00
_cell.angle_beta   90.00
_cell.angle_gamma   90.00
#
_symmetry.space_group_name_H-M   'P 1'
#
loop_
_entity.id
_entity.type
_entity.pdbx_description
1 polymer ?
#
loop_
_entity_poly.entity_id
_entity_poly.type
_entity_poly.pdbx_seq_one_letter_code
_entity_poly.pdbx_strand_id
1 'polypeptide(L)'
;MRKSIYGVCMSAFLLLGTLPMKAQFNIGKAAGGATKVLKAATLTDADMAKYVKEYVAWMDEHNHVCDAKSPYTKRLNRLTQGLNKVEGIPLNFKVYYVTDVNAFACPDGSVRVFSSLMDVMTDEELLGVIGHEIGHVAHKDSKKGFRTALLTSALKDGIASTNGTAAALSESQLGSLGESLLNATYSQKQESKADGYGYEFLKKNGKNPWAIALSFEKLKKLEEDAGVKKDSKWKRMFSSHPDLDKRIKTMSKRAERDGFARPENKMPEKIVCKELTTTKQKSNTQTTTRRRSGNHTIGKKPVGKHPVGKRPAYRKR
;
A
#
# COMPACT_ATOMS: atom_id res chain seq x y z
N MET A 1 30.95 41.30 -43.65
CA MET A 1 30.70 40.73 -45.02
C MET A 1 30.35 39.24 -44.86
N ARG A 2 29.20 38.88 -45.45
CA ARG A 2 28.77 37.56 -45.98
C ARG A 2 29.06 36.28 -45.12
N LYS A 3 28.04 35.70 -44.52
CA LYS A 3 27.15 34.61 -45.01
C LYS A 3 27.88 33.35 -45.46
N SER A 4 27.64 32.19 -44.80
CA SER A 4 27.10 31.04 -45.52
C SER A 4 26.56 29.97 -44.57
N ILE A 5 25.35 29.52 -44.85
CA ILE A 5 24.58 28.43 -44.33
C ILE A 5 24.80 27.21 -45.23
N TYR A 6 25.08 26.04 -44.68
CA TYR A 6 24.83 24.70 -45.26
C TYR A 6 24.66 23.78 -44.05
N GLY A 7 23.60 23.12 -43.76
CA GLY A 7 22.79 22.26 -44.62
C GLY A 7 23.41 20.86 -44.69
N VAL A 8 23.17 19.99 -43.66
CA VAL A 8 23.55 18.56 -43.77
C VAL A 8 22.32 17.69 -43.59
N CYS A 9 22.00 17.03 -44.68
CA CYS A 9 20.99 16.00 -44.81
C CYS A 9 21.25 14.76 -43.96
N MET A 10 20.19 14.26 -43.40
CA MET A 10 20.04 12.91 -42.91
C MET A 10 20.32 11.86 -44.00
N SER A 11 21.13 10.88 -43.69
CA SER A 11 21.18 9.62 -44.44
C SER A 11 21.02 8.46 -43.43
N ALA A 12 19.83 7.93 -43.39
CA ALA A 12 19.52 6.67 -42.71
C ALA A 12 20.06 5.51 -43.54
N PHE A 13 21.03 4.78 -43.02
CA PHE A 13 21.44 3.49 -43.56
C PHE A 13 20.67 2.35 -42.87
N LEU A 14 19.72 1.79 -43.59
CA LEU A 14 19.06 0.53 -43.31
C LEU A 14 20.06 -0.61 -43.59
N LEU A 15 20.51 -1.28 -42.53
CA LEU A 15 21.10 -2.62 -42.63
C LEU A 15 20.06 -3.67 -42.21
N LEU A 16 19.40 -4.22 -43.21
CA LEU A 16 18.56 -5.41 -43.13
C LEU A 16 19.44 -6.65 -42.98
N GLY A 17 19.65 -7.11 -41.76
CA GLY A 17 20.16 -8.45 -41.46
C GLY A 17 18.97 -9.40 -41.28
N THR A 18 18.80 -10.30 -42.26
CA THR A 18 17.78 -11.36 -42.25
C THR A 18 18.10 -12.43 -41.23
N LEU A 19 17.36 -12.44 -40.10
CA LEU A 19 17.22 -13.62 -39.25
C LEU A 19 15.76 -14.08 -39.31
N PRO A 20 15.49 -15.40 -39.54
CA PRO A 20 14.13 -15.89 -39.52
C PRO A 20 13.68 -16.13 -38.08
N MET A 21 13.29 -15.10 -37.38
CA MET A 21 12.53 -15.27 -36.17
C MET A 21 11.04 -15.18 -36.50
N LYS A 22 10.41 -16.36 -36.57
CA LYS A 22 8.94 -16.49 -36.52
C LYS A 22 8.44 -16.08 -35.14
N ALA A 23 8.57 -14.82 -34.78
CA ALA A 23 7.76 -14.21 -33.73
C ALA A 23 6.40 -13.92 -34.38
N GLN A 24 5.44 -14.81 -34.18
CA GLN A 24 4.03 -14.46 -34.38
C GLN A 24 3.67 -13.36 -33.40
N PHE A 25 3.91 -12.11 -33.78
CA PHE A 25 3.37 -10.97 -33.08
C PHE A 25 1.85 -11.03 -33.24
N ASN A 26 1.16 -11.44 -32.14
CA ASN A 26 -0.28 -11.49 -32.12
C ASN A 26 -0.81 -10.04 -32.04
N ILE A 27 -0.99 -9.43 -33.22
CA ILE A 27 -1.45 -8.04 -33.39
C ILE A 27 -2.76 -7.80 -32.62
N GLY A 28 -3.61 -8.81 -32.47
CA GLY A 28 -4.83 -8.74 -31.65
C GLY A 28 -4.57 -8.50 -30.16
N LYS A 29 -3.48 -9.08 -29.60
CA LYS A 29 -3.09 -8.81 -28.19
C LYS A 29 -2.45 -7.44 -28.03
N ALA A 30 -1.68 -6.97 -29.01
CA ALA A 30 -1.09 -5.62 -28.98
C ALA A 30 -2.15 -4.53 -29.12
N ALA A 31 -3.12 -4.69 -30.03
CA ALA A 31 -4.25 -3.78 -30.18
C ALA A 31 -5.17 -3.77 -28.94
N GLY A 32 -5.40 -4.95 -28.32
CA GLY A 32 -6.13 -5.05 -27.06
C GLY A 32 -5.40 -4.35 -25.90
N GLY A 33 -4.07 -4.39 -25.84
CA GLY A 33 -3.27 -3.67 -24.86
C GLY A 33 -3.38 -2.15 -25.03
N ALA A 34 -3.22 -1.64 -26.25
CA ALA A 34 -3.31 -0.21 -26.54
C ALA A 34 -4.70 0.38 -26.24
N THR A 35 -5.78 -0.34 -26.55
CA THR A 35 -7.15 0.07 -26.20
C THR A 35 -7.41 0.06 -24.71
N LYS A 36 -6.81 -0.87 -23.96
CA LYS A 36 -6.90 -0.94 -22.49
C LYS A 36 -6.19 0.25 -21.82
N VAL A 37 -4.99 0.59 -22.29
CA VAL A 37 -4.23 1.77 -21.81
C VAL A 37 -4.99 3.06 -22.09
N LEU A 38 -5.54 3.21 -23.29
CA LEU A 38 -6.30 4.40 -23.68
C LEU A 38 -7.57 4.57 -22.82
N LYS A 39 -8.31 3.47 -22.54
CA LYS A 39 -9.48 3.49 -21.66
C LYS A 39 -9.13 3.82 -20.21
N ALA A 40 -8.03 3.28 -19.67
CA ALA A 40 -7.57 3.62 -18.34
C ALA A 40 -7.09 5.09 -18.22
N ALA A 41 -6.56 5.66 -19.30
CA ALA A 41 -6.19 7.08 -19.37
C ALA A 41 -7.41 8.03 -19.36
N THR A 42 -8.59 7.54 -19.76
CA THR A 42 -9.85 8.33 -19.82
C THR A 42 -10.73 8.16 -18.57
N LEU A 43 -10.24 7.51 -17.51
CA LEU A 43 -10.99 7.37 -16.24
C LEU A 43 -11.44 8.72 -15.70
N THR A 44 -12.75 8.87 -15.52
CA THR A 44 -13.34 10.05 -14.89
C THR A 44 -13.14 10.02 -13.37
N ASP A 45 -13.38 11.14 -12.70
CA ASP A 45 -13.37 11.19 -11.24
C ASP A 45 -14.46 10.30 -10.61
N ALA A 46 -15.60 10.11 -11.29
CA ALA A 46 -16.66 9.21 -10.87
C ALA A 46 -16.24 7.73 -10.96
N ASP A 47 -15.58 7.34 -12.06
CA ASP A 47 -15.01 5.98 -12.19
C ASP A 47 -13.96 5.72 -11.10
N MET A 48 -13.11 6.70 -10.85
CA MET A 48 -12.09 6.63 -9.81
C MET A 48 -12.73 6.44 -8.44
N ALA A 49 -13.77 7.21 -8.09
CA ALA A 49 -14.45 7.09 -6.81
C ALA A 49 -15.10 5.70 -6.64
N LYS A 50 -15.66 5.12 -7.73
CA LYS A 50 -16.19 3.77 -7.72
C LYS A 50 -15.12 2.73 -7.42
N TYR A 51 -13.98 2.77 -8.14
CA TYR A 51 -12.88 1.81 -7.92
C TYR A 51 -12.24 1.94 -6.55
N VAL A 52 -12.11 3.16 -6.02
CA VAL A 52 -11.64 3.38 -4.64
C VAL A 52 -12.59 2.71 -3.65
N LYS A 53 -13.89 2.90 -3.81
CA LYS A 53 -14.92 2.27 -2.95
C LYS A 53 -14.86 0.75 -3.00
N GLU A 54 -14.74 0.17 -4.19
CA GLU A 54 -14.61 -1.30 -4.37
C GLU A 54 -13.32 -1.82 -3.71
N TYR A 55 -12.21 -1.13 -3.92
CA TYR A 55 -10.93 -1.50 -3.31
C TYR A 55 -10.95 -1.41 -1.79
N VAL A 56 -11.49 -0.33 -1.22
CA VAL A 56 -11.59 -0.16 0.24
C VAL A 56 -12.51 -1.22 0.85
N ALA A 57 -13.63 -1.55 0.20
CA ALA A 57 -14.52 -2.62 0.64
C ALA A 57 -13.80 -3.97 0.63
N TRP A 58 -13.09 -4.28 -0.45
CA TRP A 58 -12.28 -5.50 -0.57
C TRP A 58 -11.19 -5.58 0.51
N MET A 59 -10.47 -4.48 0.76
CA MET A 59 -9.47 -4.43 1.84
C MET A 59 -10.09 -4.64 3.21
N ASP A 60 -11.25 -4.05 3.50
CA ASP A 60 -11.96 -4.23 4.77
C ASP A 60 -12.47 -5.68 4.95
N GLU A 61 -12.79 -6.39 3.86
CA GLU A 61 -13.22 -7.80 3.88
C GLU A 61 -12.05 -8.76 4.06
N HIS A 62 -10.89 -8.47 3.43
CA HIS A 62 -9.70 -9.33 3.44
C HIS A 62 -8.73 -9.08 4.60
N ASN A 63 -9.01 -8.09 5.45
CA ASN A 63 -8.25 -7.81 6.65
C ASN A 63 -9.15 -7.90 7.89
N HIS A 64 -8.59 -8.33 9.00
CA HIS A 64 -9.31 -8.30 10.27
C HIS A 64 -9.50 -6.86 10.74
N VAL A 65 -10.68 -6.28 10.48
CA VAL A 65 -11.05 -4.95 11.00
C VAL A 65 -11.37 -5.08 12.49
N CYS A 66 -10.69 -4.31 13.33
CA CYS A 66 -10.98 -4.25 14.76
C CYS A 66 -12.40 -3.72 15.00
N ASP A 67 -13.18 -4.41 15.82
CA ASP A 67 -14.52 -3.98 16.19
C ASP A 67 -14.53 -2.74 17.10
N ALA A 68 -15.71 -2.21 17.40
CA ALA A 68 -15.89 -1.02 18.23
C ALA A 68 -15.46 -1.22 19.71
N LYS A 69 -15.39 -2.47 20.20
CA LYS A 69 -15.00 -2.80 21.57
C LYS A 69 -13.49 -2.90 21.72
N SER A 70 -12.79 -3.13 20.61
CA SER A 70 -11.34 -3.27 20.58
C SER A 70 -10.63 -2.04 21.20
N PRO A 71 -9.62 -2.24 22.05
CA PRO A 71 -8.82 -1.14 22.59
C PRO A 71 -8.12 -0.32 21.49
N TYR A 72 -7.77 -0.95 20.36
CA TYR A 72 -7.21 -0.25 19.20
C TYR A 72 -8.22 0.73 18.58
N THR A 73 -9.46 0.28 18.35
CA THR A 73 -10.51 1.14 17.80
C THR A 73 -10.87 2.26 18.75
N LYS A 74 -10.97 1.98 20.05
CA LYS A 74 -11.22 3.01 21.06
C LYS A 74 -10.12 4.07 21.08
N ARG A 75 -8.84 3.65 21.01
CA ARG A 75 -7.70 4.57 20.95
C ARG A 75 -7.74 5.41 19.67
N LEU A 76 -7.96 4.79 18.50
CA LEU A 76 -8.05 5.50 17.23
C LEU A 76 -9.18 6.53 17.24
N ASN A 77 -10.39 6.14 17.67
CA ASN A 77 -11.55 7.03 17.75
C ASN A 77 -11.29 8.23 18.65
N ARG A 78 -10.63 8.05 19.79
CA ARG A 78 -10.25 9.14 20.69
C ARG A 78 -9.27 10.11 20.02
N LEU A 79 -8.28 9.59 19.29
CA LEU A 79 -7.28 10.41 18.61
C LEU A 79 -7.83 11.16 17.40
N THR A 80 -8.83 10.58 16.72
CA THR A 80 -9.42 11.15 15.52
C THR A 80 -10.74 11.87 15.77
N GLN A 81 -11.11 12.08 17.04
CA GLN A 81 -12.33 12.78 17.41
C GLN A 81 -12.35 14.18 16.78
N GLY A 82 -13.43 14.52 16.09
CA GLY A 82 -13.57 15.80 15.40
C GLY A 82 -12.92 15.88 14.00
N LEU A 83 -12.15 14.88 13.61
CA LEU A 83 -11.55 14.81 12.27
C LEU A 83 -12.57 14.23 11.26
N ASN A 84 -13.45 15.07 10.74
CA ASN A 84 -14.56 14.61 9.91
C ASN A 84 -14.28 14.73 8.41
N LYS A 85 -13.44 15.67 8.00
CA LYS A 85 -13.14 15.92 6.58
C LYS A 85 -11.80 16.62 6.37
N VAL A 86 -11.24 16.45 5.17
CA VAL A 86 -10.09 17.19 4.66
C VAL A 86 -10.40 17.65 3.23
N GLU A 87 -10.20 18.94 2.92
CA GLU A 87 -10.47 19.52 1.60
C GLU A 87 -11.85 19.10 1.02
N GLY A 88 -12.87 19.02 1.87
CA GLY A 88 -14.22 18.59 1.51
C GLY A 88 -14.41 17.06 1.42
N ILE A 89 -13.35 16.28 1.50
CA ILE A 89 -13.39 14.81 1.46
C ILE A 89 -13.69 14.28 2.88
N PRO A 90 -14.76 13.48 3.08
CA PRO A 90 -15.07 12.90 4.38
C PRO A 90 -13.98 11.91 4.80
N LEU A 91 -13.60 11.91 6.08
CA LEU A 91 -12.61 10.99 6.62
C LEU A 91 -13.30 9.80 7.30
N ASN A 92 -12.76 8.62 7.07
CA ASN A 92 -13.21 7.37 7.69
C ASN A 92 -12.01 6.58 8.22
N PHE A 93 -12.01 6.27 9.50
CA PHE A 93 -10.90 5.61 10.18
C PHE A 93 -11.25 4.19 10.62
N LYS A 94 -10.37 3.22 10.32
CA LYS A 94 -10.48 1.85 10.84
C LYS A 94 -9.10 1.31 11.20
N VAL A 95 -9.07 0.36 12.13
CA VAL A 95 -7.85 -0.38 12.48
C VAL A 95 -7.89 -1.76 11.85
N TYR A 96 -6.81 -2.15 11.17
CA TYR A 96 -6.57 -3.52 10.76
C TYR A 96 -5.68 -4.23 11.78
N TYR A 97 -6.15 -5.37 12.28
CA TYR A 97 -5.35 -6.20 13.17
C TYR A 97 -4.40 -7.07 12.36
N VAL A 98 -3.21 -6.56 12.12
CA VAL A 98 -2.19 -7.18 11.28
C VAL A 98 -0.81 -7.02 11.90
N THR A 99 0.13 -7.88 11.53
CA THR A 99 1.51 -7.87 12.03
C THR A 99 2.43 -6.91 11.28
N ASP A 100 2.05 -6.51 10.09
CA ASP A 100 2.79 -5.51 9.31
C ASP A 100 2.65 -4.13 9.97
N VAL A 101 3.68 -3.30 9.85
CA VAL A 101 3.66 -1.93 10.37
C VAL A 101 3.39 -0.97 9.23
N ASN A 102 2.21 -0.36 9.25
CA ASN A 102 1.80 0.59 8.21
C ASN A 102 0.60 1.43 8.64
N ALA A 103 0.37 2.52 7.91
CA ALA A 103 -0.89 3.22 7.77
C ALA A 103 -0.99 3.68 6.32
N PHE A 104 -2.21 3.89 5.82
CA PHE A 104 -2.41 4.46 4.49
C PHE A 104 -3.74 5.19 4.40
N ALA A 105 -3.83 6.13 3.46
CA ALA A 105 -5.07 6.83 3.15
C ALA A 105 -5.42 6.72 1.66
N CYS A 106 -6.68 6.36 1.40
CA CYS A 106 -7.25 6.30 0.07
C CYS A 106 -7.80 7.65 -0.38
N PRO A 107 -7.99 7.86 -1.69
CA PRO A 107 -8.51 9.12 -2.25
C PRO A 107 -9.88 9.56 -1.76
N ASP A 108 -10.68 8.64 -1.25
CA ASP A 108 -12.02 8.90 -0.67
C ASP A 108 -11.98 9.33 0.80
N GLY A 109 -10.79 9.48 1.38
CA GLY A 109 -10.59 9.81 2.78
C GLY A 109 -10.65 8.61 3.74
N SER A 110 -10.71 7.39 3.22
CA SER A 110 -10.56 6.19 4.03
C SER A 110 -9.13 6.05 4.53
N VAL A 111 -8.93 6.16 5.84
CA VAL A 111 -7.63 5.98 6.53
C VAL A 111 -7.64 4.64 7.26
N ARG A 112 -6.63 3.82 6.99
CA ARG A 112 -6.45 2.52 7.63
C ARG A 112 -5.16 2.51 8.42
N VAL A 113 -5.26 2.19 9.71
CA VAL A 113 -4.12 2.15 10.64
C VAL A 113 -3.90 0.71 11.06
N PHE A 114 -2.68 0.24 11.00
CA PHE A 114 -2.35 -1.14 11.39
C PHE A 114 -2.08 -1.21 12.90
N SER A 115 -2.59 -2.24 13.56
CA SER A 115 -2.42 -2.45 15.01
C SER A 115 -0.94 -2.44 15.42
N SER A 116 -0.07 -3.03 14.62
CA SER A 116 1.37 -3.06 14.89
C SER A 116 2.04 -1.69 14.87
N LEU A 117 1.53 -0.75 14.05
CA LEU A 117 1.97 0.65 14.11
C LEU A 117 1.53 1.30 15.42
N MET A 118 0.31 1.02 15.87
CA MET A 118 -0.21 1.54 17.12
C MET A 118 0.55 0.98 18.33
N ASP A 119 1.10 -0.23 18.25
CA ASP A 119 1.90 -0.84 19.32
C ASP A 119 3.26 -0.17 19.53
N VAL A 120 3.74 0.57 18.54
CA VAL A 120 5.08 1.20 18.60
C VAL A 120 5.04 2.72 18.65
N MET A 121 3.88 3.35 18.43
CA MET A 121 3.71 4.81 18.43
C MET A 121 2.98 5.29 19.67
N THR A 122 3.47 6.36 20.29
CA THR A 122 2.69 7.13 21.27
C THR A 122 1.47 7.76 20.59
N ASP A 123 0.55 8.32 21.36
CA ASP A 123 -0.66 8.97 20.83
C ASP A 123 -0.32 10.14 19.90
N GLU A 124 0.65 10.97 20.26
CA GLU A 124 1.04 12.13 19.46
C GLU A 124 1.79 11.71 18.19
N GLU A 125 2.68 10.71 18.28
CA GLU A 125 3.38 10.17 17.11
C GLU A 125 2.40 9.52 16.12
N LEU A 126 1.45 8.73 16.63
CA LEU A 126 0.40 8.12 15.80
C LEU A 126 -0.47 9.18 15.14
N LEU A 127 -0.82 10.23 15.88
CA LEU A 127 -1.57 11.36 15.33
C LEU A 127 -0.76 12.11 14.26
N GLY A 128 0.55 12.23 14.44
CA GLY A 128 1.47 12.78 13.42
C GLY A 128 1.48 11.97 12.14
N VAL A 129 1.56 10.63 12.24
CA VAL A 129 1.47 9.73 11.08
C VAL A 129 0.09 9.84 10.41
N ILE A 130 -1.00 9.86 11.17
CA ILE A 130 -2.36 10.06 10.64
C ILE A 130 -2.46 11.41 9.91
N GLY A 131 -1.89 12.47 10.48
CA GLY A 131 -1.83 13.78 9.85
C GLY A 131 -1.04 13.78 8.54
N HIS A 132 0.06 13.03 8.47
CA HIS A 132 0.83 12.82 7.25
C HIS A 132 0.00 12.11 6.17
N GLU A 133 -0.72 11.03 6.51
CA GLU A 133 -1.60 10.31 5.57
C GLU A 133 -2.75 11.20 5.07
N ILE A 134 -3.36 11.98 5.96
CA ILE A 134 -4.37 13.00 5.57
C ILE A 134 -3.74 14.05 4.65
N GLY A 135 -2.47 14.39 4.84
CA GLY A 135 -1.71 15.29 3.98
C GLY A 135 -1.62 14.79 2.54
N HIS A 136 -1.40 13.49 2.32
CA HIS A 136 -1.42 12.87 0.98
C HIS A 136 -2.80 12.97 0.32
N VAL A 137 -3.88 12.87 1.11
CA VAL A 137 -5.25 13.08 0.59
C VAL A 137 -5.45 14.55 0.22
N ALA A 138 -5.11 15.48 1.12
CA ALA A 138 -5.24 16.93 0.91
C ALA A 138 -4.50 17.41 -0.34
N HIS A 139 -3.31 16.88 -0.59
CA HIS A 139 -2.49 17.21 -1.77
C HIS A 139 -2.82 16.38 -3.00
N LYS A 140 -3.84 15.53 -2.94
CA LYS A 140 -4.28 14.62 -4.03
C LYS A 140 -3.20 13.62 -4.45
N ASP A 141 -2.24 13.34 -3.58
CA ASP A 141 -1.17 12.38 -3.87
C ASP A 141 -1.71 10.95 -3.86
N SER A 142 -2.58 10.61 -2.90
CA SER A 142 -3.31 9.33 -2.86
C SER A 142 -4.12 9.10 -4.14
N LYS A 143 -4.77 10.16 -4.68
CA LYS A 143 -5.53 10.09 -5.95
C LYS A 143 -4.61 9.78 -7.13
N LYS A 144 -3.46 10.44 -7.22
CA LYS A 144 -2.47 10.19 -8.28
C LYS A 144 -1.88 8.79 -8.17
N GLY A 145 -1.50 8.35 -6.97
CA GLY A 145 -0.97 7.02 -6.70
C GLY A 145 -1.98 5.94 -7.08
N PHE A 146 -3.23 6.08 -6.67
CA PHE A 146 -4.31 5.15 -6.98
C PHE A 146 -4.57 5.07 -8.49
N ARG A 147 -4.60 6.21 -9.19
CA ARG A 147 -4.74 6.25 -10.65
C ARG A 147 -3.59 5.52 -11.34
N THR A 148 -2.36 5.74 -10.91
CA THR A 148 -1.17 5.07 -11.46
C THR A 148 -1.23 3.56 -11.21
N ALA A 149 -1.63 3.12 -10.02
CA ALA A 149 -1.79 1.71 -9.69
C ALA A 149 -2.89 1.04 -10.53
N LEU A 150 -4.03 1.71 -10.74
CA LEU A 150 -5.08 1.24 -11.66
C LEU A 150 -4.56 1.08 -13.09
N LEU A 151 -3.79 2.04 -13.59
CA LEU A 151 -3.19 1.96 -14.93
C LEU A 151 -2.22 0.77 -15.03
N THR A 152 -1.39 0.57 -14.00
CA THR A 152 -0.42 -0.53 -13.96
C THR A 152 -1.11 -1.90 -13.90
N SER A 153 -2.13 -2.06 -13.06
CA SER A 153 -2.90 -3.30 -12.98
C SER A 153 -3.78 -3.52 -14.21
N ALA A 154 -4.30 -2.46 -14.84
CA ALA A 154 -5.01 -2.57 -16.10
C ALA A 154 -4.13 -3.10 -17.25
N LEU A 155 -2.85 -2.75 -17.25
CA LEU A 155 -1.87 -3.30 -18.21
C LEU A 155 -1.60 -4.78 -17.97
N LYS A 156 -1.54 -5.22 -16.70
CA LYS A 156 -1.31 -6.62 -16.33
C LYS A 156 -2.55 -7.50 -16.58
N ASP A 157 -3.71 -7.11 -16.06
CA ASP A 157 -4.89 -7.98 -15.93
C ASP A 157 -6.10 -7.53 -16.75
N GLY A 158 -5.96 -6.45 -17.51
CA GLY A 158 -7.00 -6.00 -18.41
C GLY A 158 -8.25 -5.45 -17.75
N ILE A 159 -8.13 -4.47 -16.87
CA ILE A 159 -9.28 -3.72 -16.37
C ILE A 159 -9.97 -3.07 -17.57
N ALA A 160 -11.14 -3.58 -17.93
CA ALA A 160 -11.90 -3.09 -19.06
C ALA A 160 -13.04 -2.22 -18.56
N SER A 161 -13.10 -0.95 -18.98
CA SER A 161 -14.38 -0.26 -18.99
C SER A 161 -15.16 -0.71 -20.23
N THR A 162 -16.33 -1.33 -20.07
CA THR A 162 -17.24 -1.64 -21.15
C THR A 162 -18.28 -0.51 -21.25
N ASN A 163 -18.45 0.03 -22.46
CA ASN A 163 -19.51 0.99 -22.79
C ASN A 163 -19.56 2.28 -21.96
N GLY A 164 -18.41 2.87 -21.58
CA GLY A 164 -18.37 4.16 -20.88
C GLY A 164 -18.75 4.12 -19.40
N THR A 165 -19.05 2.95 -18.85
CA THR A 165 -19.29 2.72 -17.42
C THR A 165 -18.15 1.87 -16.85
N ALA A 166 -17.57 2.26 -15.71
CA ALA A 166 -16.59 1.45 -15.01
C ALA A 166 -17.22 0.10 -14.64
N ALA A 167 -16.68 -1.01 -15.16
CA ALA A 167 -17.08 -2.34 -14.74
C ALA A 167 -16.59 -2.59 -13.31
N ALA A 168 -17.28 -3.45 -12.54
CA ALA A 168 -16.78 -3.90 -11.25
C ALA A 168 -15.46 -4.64 -11.42
N LEU A 169 -14.52 -4.44 -10.48
CA LEU A 169 -13.25 -5.14 -10.47
C LEU A 169 -13.45 -6.59 -9.98
N SER A 170 -12.82 -7.54 -10.67
CA SER A 170 -12.76 -8.92 -10.19
C SER A 170 -11.82 -9.05 -8.99
N GLU A 171 -11.92 -10.15 -8.26
CA GLU A 171 -11.06 -10.47 -7.11
C GLU A 171 -9.57 -10.41 -7.46
N SER A 172 -9.16 -11.00 -8.59
CA SER A 172 -7.78 -10.95 -9.07
C SER A 172 -7.32 -9.53 -9.43
N GLN A 173 -8.22 -8.70 -9.99
CA GLN A 173 -7.93 -7.31 -10.33
C GLN A 173 -7.77 -6.44 -9.07
N LEU A 174 -8.59 -6.67 -8.04
CA LEU A 174 -8.47 -6.01 -6.74
C LEU A 174 -7.16 -6.40 -6.05
N GLY A 175 -6.77 -7.68 -6.08
CA GLY A 175 -5.48 -8.16 -5.59
C GLY A 175 -4.29 -7.53 -6.33
N SER A 176 -4.35 -7.46 -7.66
CA SER A 176 -3.31 -6.85 -8.49
C SER A 176 -3.21 -5.33 -8.29
N LEU A 177 -4.34 -4.65 -8.07
CA LEU A 177 -4.39 -3.24 -7.69
C LEU A 177 -3.75 -3.04 -6.32
N GLY A 178 -4.05 -3.89 -5.36
CA GLY A 178 -3.44 -3.87 -4.03
C GLY A 178 -1.92 -4.05 -4.10
N GLU A 179 -1.42 -5.01 -4.88
CA GLU A 179 0.01 -5.20 -5.13
C GLU A 179 0.66 -3.95 -5.74
N SER A 180 0.00 -3.33 -6.72
CA SER A 180 0.49 -2.12 -7.38
C SER A 180 0.53 -0.93 -6.42
N LEU A 181 -0.44 -0.78 -5.53
CA LEU A 181 -0.47 0.25 -4.49
C LEU A 181 0.61 0.02 -3.42
N LEU A 182 0.85 -1.23 -3.02
CA LEU A 182 1.89 -1.59 -2.07
C LEU A 182 3.31 -1.30 -2.60
N ASN A 183 3.50 -1.34 -3.93
CA ASN A 183 4.75 -1.04 -4.59
C ASN A 183 4.85 0.44 -5.05
N ALA A 184 3.81 1.24 -4.82
CA ALA A 184 3.84 2.67 -5.13
C ALA A 184 4.74 3.41 -4.13
N THR A 185 5.49 4.38 -4.64
CA THR A 185 6.39 5.21 -3.84
C THR A 185 6.07 6.67 -4.08
N TYR A 186 5.99 7.44 -3.01
CA TYR A 186 5.85 8.89 -3.11
C TYR A 186 7.21 9.55 -3.41
N SER A 187 7.17 10.63 -4.17
CA SER A 187 8.36 11.44 -4.43
C SER A 187 8.74 12.26 -3.19
N GLN A 188 10.03 12.62 -3.04
CA GLN A 188 10.50 13.48 -1.94
C GLN A 188 9.70 14.77 -1.79
N LYS A 189 9.20 15.34 -2.90
CA LYS A 189 8.36 16.55 -2.87
C LYS A 189 6.98 16.27 -2.26
N GLN A 190 6.39 15.11 -2.55
CA GLN A 190 5.12 14.70 -1.96
C GLN A 190 5.29 14.43 -0.47
N GLU A 191 6.33 13.66 -0.09
CA GLU A 191 6.69 13.40 1.30
C GLU A 191 6.88 14.70 2.09
N SER A 192 7.67 15.64 1.55
CA SER A 192 7.91 16.93 2.22
C SER A 192 6.63 17.76 2.45
N LYS A 193 5.68 17.68 1.52
CA LYS A 193 4.37 18.34 1.68
C LYS A 193 3.50 17.65 2.72
N ALA A 194 3.46 16.31 2.69
CA ALA A 194 2.71 15.50 3.66
C ALA A 194 3.29 15.65 5.06
N ASP A 195 4.62 15.70 5.22
CA ASP A 195 5.29 15.99 6.49
C ASP A 195 4.94 17.39 7.01
N GLY A 196 4.97 18.39 6.11
CA GLY A 196 4.57 19.75 6.45
C GLY A 196 3.12 19.84 6.90
N TYR A 197 2.24 19.09 6.24
CA TYR A 197 0.84 18.98 6.62
C TYR A 197 0.68 18.33 8.00
N GLY A 198 1.32 17.18 8.25
CA GLY A 198 1.30 16.49 9.54
C GLY A 198 1.85 17.34 10.68
N TYR A 199 2.89 18.10 10.41
CA TYR A 199 3.45 19.08 11.36
C TYR A 199 2.44 20.16 11.76
N GLU A 200 1.82 20.83 10.79
CA GLU A 200 0.79 21.85 11.06
C GLU A 200 -0.49 21.25 11.68
N PHE A 201 -0.81 20.01 11.27
CA PHE A 201 -1.93 19.27 11.83
C PHE A 201 -1.75 19.02 13.33
N LEU A 202 -0.56 18.59 13.78
CA LEU A 202 -0.26 18.43 15.19
C LEU A 202 -0.42 19.75 15.95
N LYS A 203 0.13 20.86 15.43
CA LYS A 203 0.00 22.20 16.04
C LYS A 203 -1.46 22.63 16.19
N LYS A 204 -2.27 22.46 15.14
CA LYS A 204 -3.71 22.79 15.15
C LYS A 204 -4.50 21.99 16.19
N ASN A 205 -4.05 20.77 16.49
CA ASN A 205 -4.64 19.91 17.51
C ASN A 205 -4.00 20.09 18.90
N GLY A 206 -3.21 21.13 19.13
CA GLY A 206 -2.57 21.40 20.42
C GLY A 206 -1.53 20.38 20.84
N LYS A 207 -0.92 19.69 19.86
CA LYS A 207 0.10 18.66 20.07
C LYS A 207 1.49 19.16 19.73
N ASN A 208 2.50 18.57 20.36
CA ASN A 208 3.87 18.90 20.06
C ASN A 208 4.28 18.36 18.66
N PRO A 209 4.64 19.23 17.69
CA PRO A 209 4.95 18.81 16.33
C PRO A 209 6.27 18.02 16.21
N TRP A 210 7.09 17.94 17.26
CA TRP A 210 8.19 16.99 17.34
C TRP A 210 7.75 15.55 17.12
N ALA A 211 6.50 15.23 17.44
CA ALA A 211 5.97 13.89 17.35
C ALA A 211 6.11 13.28 15.94
N ILE A 212 6.07 14.11 14.86
CA ILE A 212 6.29 13.60 13.51
C ILE A 212 7.75 13.18 13.28
N ALA A 213 8.72 13.94 13.77
CA ALA A 213 10.14 13.56 13.68
C ALA A 213 10.44 12.32 14.53
N LEU A 214 9.88 12.25 15.75
CA LEU A 214 10.05 11.13 16.66
C LEU A 214 9.42 9.84 16.10
N SER A 215 8.29 9.92 15.41
CA SER A 215 7.70 8.75 14.73
C SER A 215 8.64 8.19 13.67
N PHE A 216 9.29 9.05 12.87
CA PHE A 216 10.26 8.63 11.86
C PHE A 216 11.54 8.06 12.48
N GLU A 217 12.06 8.66 13.54
CA GLU A 217 13.22 8.13 14.29
C GLU A 217 12.93 6.72 14.82
N LYS A 218 11.73 6.53 15.37
CA LYS A 218 11.29 5.24 15.89
C LYS A 218 11.16 4.19 14.78
N LEU A 219 10.55 4.54 13.66
CA LEU A 219 10.46 3.68 12.50
C LEU A 219 11.84 3.29 11.99
N LYS A 220 12.74 4.24 11.81
CA LYS A 220 14.13 4.00 11.38
C LYS A 220 14.85 3.03 12.33
N LYS A 221 14.78 3.27 13.63
CA LYS A 221 15.37 2.38 14.63
C LYS A 221 14.83 0.95 14.55
N LEU A 222 13.53 0.81 14.37
CA LEU A 222 12.88 -0.50 14.23
C LEU A 222 13.28 -1.22 12.92
N GLU A 223 13.57 -0.48 11.85
CA GLU A 223 14.14 -1.03 10.61
C GLU A 223 15.57 -1.56 10.85
N GLU A 224 16.41 -0.76 11.50
CA GLU A 224 17.78 -1.12 11.84
C GLU A 224 17.83 -2.35 12.75
N ASP A 225 17.01 -2.39 13.80
CA ASP A 225 16.92 -3.51 14.76
C ASP A 225 16.39 -4.81 14.10
N ALA A 226 15.52 -4.71 13.08
CA ALA A 226 15.00 -5.86 12.36
C ALA A 226 16.02 -6.53 11.42
N GLY A 227 17.13 -5.86 11.12
CA GLY A 227 18.15 -6.29 10.18
C GLY A 227 17.60 -6.37 8.74
N VAL A 228 18.50 -6.51 7.75
CA VAL A 228 18.16 -6.56 6.31
C VAL A 228 17.54 -7.92 5.94
N LYS A 229 16.49 -8.35 6.62
CA LYS A 229 15.72 -9.51 6.20
C LYS A 229 14.75 -9.09 5.10
N LYS A 230 14.87 -9.73 3.94
CA LYS A 230 14.13 -9.45 2.68
C LYS A 230 12.59 -9.42 2.83
N ASP A 231 12.05 -9.94 3.93
CA ASP A 231 10.62 -10.10 4.21
C ASP A 231 10.20 -9.45 5.54
N SER A 232 10.83 -8.34 5.94
CA SER A 232 10.45 -7.68 7.19
C SER A 232 9.09 -7.00 7.05
N LYS A 233 8.23 -7.14 8.08
CA LYS A 233 6.95 -6.47 8.24
C LYS A 233 7.02 -4.92 8.19
N TRP A 234 8.23 -4.37 8.25
CA TRP A 234 8.54 -2.94 8.17
C TRP A 234 8.75 -2.45 6.74
N LYS A 235 9.11 -3.35 5.82
CA LYS A 235 9.55 -3.02 4.45
C LYS A 235 8.54 -2.17 3.67
N ARG A 236 7.25 -2.38 3.86
CA ARG A 236 6.20 -1.69 3.10
C ARG A 236 6.19 -0.19 3.39
N MET A 237 6.21 0.18 4.67
CA MET A 237 6.20 1.60 5.07
C MET A 237 7.44 2.35 4.57
N PHE A 238 8.62 1.72 4.63
CA PHE A 238 9.86 2.33 4.13
C PHE A 238 9.90 2.43 2.61
N SER A 239 9.31 1.44 1.90
CA SER A 239 9.27 1.46 0.44
C SER A 239 8.32 2.51 -0.11
N SER A 240 7.20 2.76 0.55
CA SER A 240 6.23 3.78 0.14
C SER A 240 6.62 5.20 0.56
N HIS A 241 7.34 5.35 1.69
CA HIS A 241 7.71 6.63 2.30
C HIS A 241 9.22 6.75 2.52
N PRO A 242 10.03 6.98 1.45
CA PRO A 242 11.48 6.95 1.51
C PRO A 242 12.11 8.15 2.24
N ASP A 243 13.44 8.11 2.37
CA ASP A 243 14.30 9.20 2.85
C ASP A 243 14.06 9.65 4.31
N LEU A 244 13.85 8.70 5.23
CA LEU A 244 13.58 9.00 6.64
C LEU A 244 14.64 9.92 7.26
N ASP A 245 15.94 9.75 6.97
CA ASP A 245 17.00 10.60 7.53
C ASP A 245 16.83 12.07 7.20
N LYS A 246 16.51 12.37 5.95
CA LYS A 246 16.26 13.74 5.50
C LYS A 246 14.99 14.31 6.13
N ARG A 247 13.96 13.50 6.25
CA ARG A 247 12.66 13.87 6.82
C ARG A 247 12.79 14.14 8.32
N ILE A 248 13.44 13.25 9.08
CA ILE A 248 13.78 13.45 10.50
C ILE A 248 14.50 14.78 10.67
N LYS A 249 15.62 14.98 9.95
CA LYS A 249 16.41 16.20 10.04
C LYS A 249 15.60 17.47 9.74
N THR A 250 14.71 17.40 8.73
CA THR A 250 13.90 18.55 8.31
C THR A 250 12.86 18.90 9.36
N MET A 251 12.14 17.92 9.87
CA MET A 251 11.07 18.13 10.85
C MET A 251 11.65 18.50 12.24
N SER A 252 12.75 17.91 12.67
CA SER A 252 13.46 18.28 13.89
C SER A 252 13.90 19.75 13.87
N LYS A 253 14.63 20.16 12.82
CA LYS A 253 15.07 21.56 12.68
C LYS A 253 13.88 22.53 12.62
N ARG A 254 12.76 22.14 12.06
CA ARG A 254 11.56 22.97 12.04
C ARG A 254 10.99 23.14 13.43
N ALA A 255 10.87 22.06 14.20
CA ALA A 255 10.36 22.10 15.56
C ALA A 255 11.27 22.91 16.50
N GLU A 256 12.60 22.76 16.36
CA GLU A 256 13.59 23.59 17.08
C GLU A 256 13.43 25.07 16.77
N ARG A 257 13.39 25.43 15.49
CA ARG A 257 13.22 26.83 15.03
C ARG A 257 11.90 27.43 15.52
N ASP A 258 10.84 26.64 15.54
CA ASP A 258 9.50 27.07 15.98
C ASP A 258 9.40 27.08 17.54
N GLY A 259 10.49 26.78 18.27
CA GLY A 259 10.59 26.89 19.73
C GLY A 259 9.95 25.76 20.52
N PHE A 260 9.67 24.61 19.89
CA PHE A 260 9.10 23.46 20.60
C PHE A 260 10.19 22.65 21.30
N ALA A 261 9.97 22.37 22.60
CA ALA A 261 10.85 21.47 23.33
C ALA A 261 10.72 20.03 22.81
N ARG A 262 11.86 19.35 22.61
CA ARG A 262 11.87 17.95 22.19
C ARG A 262 11.45 17.06 23.35
N PRO A 263 10.37 16.27 23.21
CA PRO A 263 10.00 15.28 24.23
C PRO A 263 10.89 14.06 24.18
N GLU A 264 10.88 13.29 25.26
CA GLU A 264 11.55 11.98 25.28
C GLU A 264 10.87 11.00 24.30
N ASN A 265 11.67 10.27 23.53
CA ASN A 265 11.18 9.26 22.60
C ASN A 265 10.84 7.95 23.35
N LYS A 266 9.65 7.88 23.91
CA LYS A 266 9.16 6.74 24.72
C LYS A 266 8.39 5.74 23.86
N MET A 267 8.54 4.45 24.19
CA MET A 267 7.62 3.44 23.69
C MET A 267 6.24 3.61 24.33
N PRO A 268 5.14 3.39 23.60
CA PRO A 268 3.80 3.42 24.19
C PRO A 268 3.59 2.24 25.13
N GLU A 269 2.59 2.36 26.00
CA GLU A 269 2.11 1.22 26.76
C GLU A 269 1.56 0.13 25.83
N LYS A 270 1.90 -1.12 26.13
CA LYS A 270 1.45 -2.26 25.33
C LYS A 270 -0.06 -2.42 25.40
N ILE A 271 -0.71 -2.43 24.24
CA ILE A 271 -2.14 -2.68 24.14
C ILE A 271 -2.41 -4.17 24.36
N VAL A 272 -3.19 -4.51 25.40
CA VAL A 272 -3.62 -5.90 25.66
C VAL A 272 -5.01 -6.10 25.06
N CYS A 273 -5.08 -6.89 23.97
CA CYS A 273 -6.33 -7.26 23.33
C CYS A 273 -6.72 -8.70 23.70
N LYS A 274 -7.61 -8.88 24.68
CA LYS A 274 -8.02 -10.19 25.19
C LYS A 274 -8.84 -11.01 24.18
N GLU A 275 -9.55 -10.36 23.25
CA GLU A 275 -10.49 -11.03 22.32
C GLU A 275 -9.79 -11.87 21.23
N LEU A 276 -8.54 -11.57 20.91
CA LEU A 276 -7.79 -12.24 19.85
C LEU A 276 -7.04 -13.50 20.31
N THR A 277 -6.87 -13.68 21.61
CA THR A 277 -6.33 -14.92 22.20
C THR A 277 -7.32 -16.08 22.07
N THR A 278 -8.62 -15.82 22.13
CA THR A 278 -9.68 -16.84 22.02
C THR A 278 -9.86 -17.38 20.61
N THR A 279 -9.64 -16.57 19.58
CA THR A 279 -9.80 -17.01 18.17
C THR A 279 -8.64 -17.91 17.73
N LYS A 280 -7.40 -17.67 18.20
CA LYS A 280 -6.26 -18.57 17.94
C LYS A 280 -6.42 -19.93 18.61
N GLN A 281 -7.03 -20.00 19.79
CA GLN A 281 -7.30 -21.29 20.47
C GLN A 281 -8.40 -22.08 19.74
N LYS A 282 -9.47 -21.45 19.24
CA LYS A 282 -10.53 -22.15 18.48
C LYS A 282 -10.04 -22.69 17.13
N SER A 283 -9.18 -22.00 16.41
CA SER A 283 -8.62 -22.50 15.14
C SER A 283 -7.67 -23.67 15.35
N ASN A 284 -6.85 -23.68 16.41
CA ASN A 284 -5.99 -24.81 16.75
C ASN A 284 -6.76 -26.03 17.26
N THR A 285 -7.91 -25.85 17.94
CA THR A 285 -8.72 -26.96 18.44
C THR A 285 -9.53 -27.63 17.33
N GLN A 286 -9.97 -26.88 16.30
CA GLN A 286 -10.66 -27.48 15.16
C GLN A 286 -9.74 -28.28 14.25
N THR A 287 -8.46 -27.91 14.12
CA THR A 287 -7.50 -28.64 13.30
C THR A 287 -7.08 -29.95 13.95
N THR A 288 -7.09 -30.06 15.30
CA THR A 288 -6.75 -31.30 16.03
C THR A 288 -7.91 -32.29 16.10
N THR A 289 -9.16 -31.82 16.08
CA THR A 289 -10.34 -32.70 16.16
C THR A 289 -10.67 -33.36 14.80
N ARG A 290 -10.27 -32.76 13.68
CA ARG A 290 -10.50 -33.31 12.34
C ARG A 290 -9.53 -34.42 11.93
N ARG A 291 -8.48 -34.69 12.71
CA ARG A 291 -7.49 -35.74 12.45
C ARG A 291 -7.77 -37.07 13.15
N ARG A 292 -8.87 -37.20 13.93
CA ARG A 292 -9.16 -38.39 14.72
C ARG A 292 -10.41 -39.21 14.33
N SER A 293 -11.10 -38.89 13.21
CA SER A 293 -12.23 -39.70 12.75
C SER A 293 -12.09 -40.00 11.25
N GLY A 294 -11.30 -41.02 10.93
CA GLY A 294 -11.13 -41.48 9.55
C GLY A 294 -10.35 -42.77 9.47
N ASN A 295 -10.71 -43.76 10.31
CA ASN A 295 -10.30 -45.15 10.10
C ASN A 295 -11.59 -45.95 9.87
N HIS A 296 -11.90 -46.21 8.60
CA HIS A 296 -12.70 -47.37 8.23
C HIS A 296 -12.24 -47.91 6.88
N THR A 297 -11.87 -49.15 6.99
CA THR A 297 -11.39 -50.13 6.02
C THR A 297 -12.42 -50.46 4.93
N ILE A 298 -11.88 -50.94 3.81
CA ILE A 298 -12.34 -52.02 2.91
C ILE A 298 -12.62 -51.57 1.47
N GLY A 299 -11.87 -52.25 0.54
CA GLY A 299 -12.33 -52.45 -0.83
C GLY A 299 -11.21 -52.42 -1.90
N LYS A 300 -10.56 -53.55 -2.11
CA LYS A 300 -9.64 -53.81 -3.26
C LYS A 300 -10.40 -53.83 -4.58
N LYS A 301 -9.89 -53.23 -5.66
CA LYS A 301 -9.42 -53.91 -6.91
C LYS A 301 -8.92 -52.86 -7.94
N PRO A 302 -8.12 -53.30 -8.92
CA PRO A 302 -7.02 -52.53 -9.49
C PRO A 302 -7.22 -52.17 -10.97
N VAL A 303 -6.16 -51.53 -11.53
CA VAL A 303 -5.78 -51.44 -12.97
C VAL A 303 -5.73 -50.01 -13.53
N GLY A 304 -4.52 -49.65 -13.97
CA GLY A 304 -4.29 -48.56 -14.91
C GLY A 304 -2.97 -47.81 -14.69
N LYS A 305 -1.84 -48.38 -15.16
CA LYS A 305 -0.54 -47.72 -15.25
C LYS A 305 -0.56 -46.68 -16.38
N HIS A 306 -0.16 -45.42 -16.10
CA HIS A 306 0.54 -44.58 -17.08
C HIS A 306 1.51 -43.61 -16.37
N PRO A 307 2.59 -43.17 -17.07
CA PRO A 307 3.88 -42.93 -16.42
C PRO A 307 4.13 -41.51 -15.92
N VAL A 308 4.99 -41.49 -14.90
CA VAL A 308 5.52 -40.34 -14.20
C VAL A 308 6.39 -39.48 -15.10
N GLY A 309 6.03 -38.23 -15.32
CA GLY A 309 6.90 -37.18 -15.83
C GLY A 309 7.70 -36.55 -14.71
N LYS A 310 9.01 -36.66 -14.75
CA LYS A 310 9.97 -36.09 -13.81
C LYS A 310 10.00 -34.55 -13.90
N ARG A 311 9.85 -33.87 -12.78
CA ARG A 311 10.16 -32.43 -12.64
C ARG A 311 11.66 -32.24 -12.44
N PRO A 312 12.31 -31.25 -13.07
CA PRO A 312 13.71 -30.95 -12.82
C PRO A 312 13.91 -30.15 -11.54
N ALA A 313 14.97 -30.52 -10.81
CA ALA A 313 15.44 -29.89 -9.60
C ALA A 313 16.07 -28.52 -9.92
N TYR A 314 15.66 -27.48 -9.19
CA TYR A 314 16.35 -26.19 -9.20
C TYR A 314 17.59 -26.25 -8.31
N ARG A 315 18.74 -26.06 -8.95
CA ARG A 315 20.07 -26.00 -8.32
C ARG A 315 20.36 -24.56 -7.90
N LYS A 316 20.72 -24.38 -6.63
CA LYS A 316 21.23 -23.12 -6.08
C LYS A 316 22.59 -22.75 -6.72
N ARG A 317 22.70 -21.50 -7.12
CA ARG A 317 23.96 -20.74 -7.07
C ARG A 317 23.65 -19.33 -6.54
#